data_339f92ec5d8b5b9f7a03cbc2683f5506
#
_entry.id   339f92ec5d8b5b9f7a03cbc2683f5506
#
_cell.length_a   1.000
_cell.length_b   1.000
_cell.length_c   1.000
_cell.angle_alpha   90.00
_cell.angle_beta   90.00
_cell.angle_gamma   90.00
#
_symmetry.space_group_name_H-M   'P 1'
#
loop_
_entity.id
_entity.type
_entity.pdbx_description
1 polymer ?
#
loop_
_entity_poly.entity_id
_entity_poly.type
_entity_poly.pdbx_seq_one_letter_code
_entity_poly.pdbx_strand_id
1 'polypeptide(L)'
;MSRLIQVIVIVSEGGTMGVTYKKLFKLLIDRNMKKKDLRDLAGIGNSTMTKLSNDENVTIEVMAKICRALDCTIDDVVEIVPDDL
;
A
#
# COMPACT_ATOMS: atom_id res chain seq x y z
N MET A 1 -6.20 11.37 21.31
CA MET A 1 -5.45 11.27 20.93
C MET A 1 -4.22 11.95 20.62
N SER A 2 -3.43 12.13 21.57
CA SER A 2 -2.19 12.82 21.40
C SER A 2 -1.28 12.12 20.41
N ARG A 3 -1.48 10.86 20.26
CA ARG A 3 -0.68 10.18 19.34
C ARG A 3 -0.84 10.64 17.91
N LEU A 4 -2.05 11.02 17.56
CA LEU A 4 -2.31 11.53 16.27
C LEU A 4 -1.57 12.80 16.01
N ILE A 5 -1.53 13.65 16.97
CA ILE A 5 -0.87 14.92 16.83
C ILE A 5 0.60 14.73 16.63
N GLN A 6 1.18 13.78 17.33
CA GLN A 6 2.57 13.54 17.16
C GLN A 6 2.91 13.04 15.80
N VAL A 7 2.08 12.21 15.27
CA VAL A 7 2.33 11.69 13.94
C VAL A 7 2.32 12.83 12.94
N ILE A 8 1.38 13.73 13.07
CA ILE A 8 1.31 14.86 12.18
C ILE A 8 2.55 15.69 12.25
N VAL A 9 3.03 15.91 13.43
CA VAL A 9 4.23 16.71 13.61
C VAL A 9 5.41 16.05 12.95
N ILE A 10 5.55 14.78 13.12
CA ILE A 10 6.65 14.06 12.54
C ILE A 10 6.62 14.15 11.04
N VAL A 11 5.46 14.04 10.47
CA VAL A 11 5.33 14.12 9.04
C VAL A 11 5.77 15.48 8.55
N SER A 12 5.39 16.51 9.25
CA SER A 12 5.75 17.85 8.81
C SER A 12 7.22 18.07 8.93
N GLU A 13 7.87 17.29 9.77
CA GLU A 13 9.24 17.51 9.94
C GLU A 13 10.10 16.81 8.97
N GLY A 14 9.73 16.17 8.09
CA GLY A 14 10.69 15.59 7.24
C GLY A 14 10.15 14.51 6.40
N GLY A 15 8.92 14.35 6.47
CA GLY A 15 8.35 13.40 5.61
C GLY A 15 8.89 12.03 5.81
N THR A 16 9.06 11.64 7.02
CA THR A 16 9.66 10.38 7.23
C THR A 16 8.67 9.28 7.46
N MET A 17 7.47 9.44 6.99
CA MET A 17 6.51 8.35 7.03
C MET A 17 6.67 7.55 5.79
N GLY A 18 6.63 6.26 5.91
CA GLY A 18 6.70 5.39 4.77
C GLY A 18 5.43 4.59 4.63
N VAL A 19 5.32 3.84 3.56
CA VAL A 19 4.21 2.92 3.38
C VAL A 19 4.79 1.56 3.09
N THR A 20 4.05 0.53 3.42
CA THR A 20 4.45 -0.81 3.05
C THR A 20 3.24 -1.55 2.53
N TYR A 21 3.45 -2.41 1.56
CA TYR A 21 2.40 -3.20 0.96
C TYR A 21 2.57 -4.68 1.29
N LYS A 22 3.23 -4.97 2.40
CA LYS A 22 3.42 -6.35 2.80
C LYS A 22 2.11 -7.09 2.95
N LYS A 23 1.10 -6.40 3.46
CA LYS A 23 -0.21 -7.01 3.63
C LYS A 23 -0.78 -7.43 2.28
N LEU A 24 -0.58 -6.60 1.27
CA LEU A 24 -1.05 -6.93 -0.07
C LEU A 24 -0.42 -8.21 -0.58
N PHE A 25 0.89 -8.32 -0.44
CA PHE A 25 1.57 -9.48 -0.97
C PHE A 25 1.26 -10.75 -0.17
N LYS A 26 1.02 -10.60 1.13
CA LYS A 26 0.55 -11.73 1.92
C LYS A 26 -0.83 -12.18 1.46
N LEU A 27 -1.69 -11.22 1.18
CA LEU A 27 -3.03 -11.52 0.72
C LEU A 27 -2.99 -12.27 -0.61
N LEU A 28 -2.09 -11.87 -1.50
CA LEU A 28 -1.93 -12.55 -2.77
C LEU A 28 -1.50 -14.00 -2.54
N ILE A 29 -0.57 -14.20 -1.64
CA ILE A 29 -0.12 -15.57 -1.33
C ILE A 29 -1.28 -16.39 -0.78
N ASP A 30 -2.05 -15.81 0.13
CA ASP A 30 -3.19 -16.50 0.70
C ASP A 30 -4.23 -16.88 -0.34
N ARG A 31 -4.30 -16.14 -1.41
CA ARG A 31 -5.26 -16.41 -2.48
C ARG A 31 -4.65 -17.12 -3.68
N ASN A 32 -3.42 -17.57 -3.52
CA ASN A 32 -2.70 -18.27 -4.60
C ASN A 32 -2.63 -17.43 -5.86
N MET A 33 -2.40 -16.13 -5.70
CA MET A 33 -2.29 -15.21 -6.82
C MET A 33 -0.86 -14.75 -6.98
N LYS A 34 -0.46 -14.53 -8.22
CA LYS A 34 0.84 -13.95 -8.51
C LYS A 34 0.68 -12.47 -8.75
N LYS A 35 1.79 -11.75 -8.72
CA LYS A 35 1.76 -10.32 -9.00
C LYS A 35 1.15 -10.03 -10.37
N LYS A 36 1.45 -10.87 -11.31
CA LYS A 36 0.92 -10.73 -12.65
C LYS A 36 -0.60 -10.82 -12.65
N ASP A 37 -1.13 -11.73 -11.84
CA ASP A 37 -2.58 -11.90 -11.75
C ASP A 37 -3.23 -10.65 -11.18
N LEU A 38 -2.62 -10.06 -10.18
CA LEU A 38 -3.14 -8.82 -9.61
C LEU A 38 -3.09 -7.71 -10.64
N ARG A 39 -1.97 -7.59 -11.34
CA ARG A 39 -1.82 -6.55 -12.34
C ARG A 39 -2.94 -6.61 -13.37
N ASP A 40 -3.20 -7.80 -13.86
CA ASP A 40 -4.22 -7.98 -14.88
C ASP A 40 -5.63 -7.76 -14.32
N LEU A 41 -5.87 -8.26 -13.13
CA LEU A 41 -7.18 -8.16 -12.54
C LEU A 41 -7.52 -6.73 -12.15
N ALA A 42 -6.58 -6.01 -11.62
CA ALA A 42 -6.79 -4.65 -11.19
C ALA A 42 -6.66 -3.65 -12.34
N GLY A 43 -6.08 -4.06 -13.44
CA GLY A 43 -5.90 -3.15 -14.57
C GLY A 43 -4.84 -2.11 -14.33
N ILE A 44 -3.76 -2.47 -13.67
CA ILE A 44 -2.68 -1.55 -13.40
C ILE A 44 -1.46 -1.93 -14.22
N GLY A 45 -0.56 -1.00 -14.41
CA GLY A 45 0.60 -1.22 -15.26
C GLY A 45 1.79 -1.81 -14.54
N ASN A 46 2.79 -2.16 -15.30
CA ASN A 46 4.02 -2.72 -14.73
C ASN A 46 4.75 -1.73 -13.84
N SER A 47 4.75 -0.46 -14.20
CA SER A 47 5.43 0.54 -13.38
C SER A 47 4.76 0.67 -12.02
N THR A 48 3.45 0.54 -11.99
CA THR A 48 2.72 0.59 -10.73
C THR A 48 3.05 -0.63 -9.87
N MET A 49 3.12 -1.80 -10.50
CA MET A 49 3.51 -3.00 -9.77
C MET A 49 4.92 -2.87 -9.19
N THR A 50 5.82 -2.26 -9.93
CA THR A 50 7.16 -2.03 -9.44
C THR A 50 7.16 -1.13 -8.21
N LYS A 51 6.34 -0.08 -8.23
CA LYS A 51 6.23 0.81 -7.08
C LYS A 51 5.70 0.06 -5.88
N LEU A 52 4.71 -0.79 -6.06
CA LEU A 52 4.17 -1.58 -4.96
C LEU A 52 5.23 -2.52 -4.39
N SER A 53 6.02 -3.12 -5.26
CA SER A 53 7.07 -4.04 -4.81
C SER A 53 8.18 -3.33 -4.04
N ASN A 54 8.37 -2.04 -4.32
CA ASN A 54 9.41 -1.26 -3.66
C ASN A 54 8.87 -0.39 -2.53
N ASP A 55 7.62 -0.60 -2.14
CA ASP A 55 6.97 0.18 -1.09
C ASP A 55 6.99 1.67 -1.41
N GLU A 56 6.75 2.02 -2.66
CA GLU A 56 6.68 3.41 -3.06
C GLU A 56 5.24 3.88 -3.08
N ASN A 57 5.04 5.17 -3.09
CA ASN A 57 3.70 5.73 -3.07
C ASN A 57 2.98 5.49 -4.38
N VAL A 58 1.71 5.16 -4.28
CA VAL A 58 0.85 5.05 -5.45
C VAL A 58 -0.39 5.89 -5.19
N THR A 59 -1.17 6.15 -6.22
CA THR A 59 -2.33 7.00 -6.07
C THR A 59 -3.47 6.26 -5.40
N ILE A 60 -4.40 7.04 -4.88
CA ILE A 60 -5.61 6.47 -4.29
C ILE A 60 -6.41 5.72 -5.34
N GLU A 61 -6.35 6.19 -6.57
CA GLU A 61 -7.04 5.51 -7.65
C GLU A 61 -6.52 4.09 -7.83
N VAL A 62 -5.21 3.92 -7.74
CA VAL A 62 -4.60 2.61 -7.83
C VAL A 62 -5.05 1.75 -6.66
N MET A 63 -5.09 2.33 -5.46
CA MET A 63 -5.54 1.60 -4.29
C MET A 63 -6.97 1.13 -4.48
N ALA A 64 -7.82 1.99 -5.02
CA ALA A 64 -9.21 1.61 -5.26
C ALA A 64 -9.33 0.46 -6.25
N LYS A 65 -8.50 0.48 -7.28
CA LYS A 65 -8.51 -0.60 -8.26
C LYS A 65 -8.11 -1.92 -7.62
N ILE A 66 -7.09 -1.90 -6.78
CA ILE A 66 -6.63 -3.10 -6.12
C ILE A 66 -7.68 -3.62 -5.15
N CYS A 67 -8.26 -2.75 -4.35
CA CYS A 67 -9.26 -3.16 -3.38
C CYS A 67 -10.48 -3.75 -4.08
N ARG A 68 -10.86 -3.17 -5.19
CA ARG A 68 -11.99 -3.69 -5.94
C ARG A 68 -11.68 -5.04 -6.54
N ALA A 69 -10.47 -5.20 -7.06
CA ALA A 69 -10.06 -6.44 -7.68
C ALA A 69 -9.99 -7.58 -6.67
N LEU A 70 -9.57 -7.28 -5.46
CA LEU A 70 -9.42 -8.29 -4.43
C LEU A 70 -10.59 -8.33 -3.45
N ASP A 71 -11.57 -7.45 -3.64
CA ASP A 71 -12.73 -7.38 -2.76
C ASP A 71 -12.29 -7.24 -1.31
N CYS A 72 -11.50 -6.23 -1.05
CA CYS A 72 -10.98 -5.98 0.29
C CYS A 72 -10.93 -4.49 0.54
N THR A 73 -10.51 -4.11 1.75
CA THR A 73 -10.41 -2.71 2.11
C THR A 73 -8.97 -2.26 2.00
N ILE A 74 -8.77 -0.96 2.10
CA ILE A 74 -7.44 -0.41 1.97
C ILE A 74 -6.53 -0.86 3.10
N ASP A 75 -7.10 -1.12 4.27
CA ASP A 75 -6.34 -1.63 5.41
C ASP A 75 -5.74 -3.00 5.14
N ASP A 76 -6.33 -3.75 4.25
CA ASP A 76 -5.84 -5.08 3.91
C ASP A 76 -4.67 -5.02 2.93
N VAL A 77 -4.42 -3.85 2.37
CA VAL A 77 -3.45 -3.70 1.31
C VAL A 77 -2.23 -2.90 1.74
N VAL A 78 -2.43 -1.82 2.45
CA VAL A 78 -1.34 -0.89 2.75
C VAL A 78 -1.29 -0.57 4.24
N GLU A 79 -0.11 -0.33 4.71
CA GLU A 79 0.10 0.08 6.09
C GLU A 79 1.05 1.26 6.08
N ILE A 80 0.78 2.26 6.88
CA ILE A 80 1.65 3.42 7.01
C ILE A 80 2.61 3.15 8.16
N VAL A 81 3.88 3.24 7.87
CA VAL A 81 4.91 2.89 8.83
C VAL A 81 5.70 4.14 9.17
N PRO A 82 5.77 4.50 10.43
CA PRO A 82 6.60 5.64 10.81
C PRO A 82 8.04 5.30 10.62
N ASP A 83 8.82 6.32 10.16
CA ASP A 83 10.09 6.11 9.93
C ASP A 83 10.84 6.10 11.10
N ASP A 84 11.09 6.12 11.90
CA ASP A 84 11.90 6.13 12.86
C ASP A 84 11.41 5.92 13.97
N LEU A 85 11.42 5.93 14.51
CA LEU A 85 11.16 5.76 15.67
C LEU A 85 11.81 4.99 16.17
#